data_2bff6b62f2cbfafa0e330aa39385b9b4
#
_entry.id   2bff6b62f2cbfafa0e330aa39385b9b4
#
_cell.length_a   1.000
_cell.length_b   1.000
_cell.length_c   1.000
_cell.angle_alpha   90.00
_cell.angle_beta   90.00
_cell.angle_gamma   90.00
#
_symmetry.space_group_name_H-M   'P 1'
#
loop_
_entity.id
_entity.type
_entity.pdbx_description
1 polymer ?
#
loop_
_entity_poly.entity_id
_entity_poly.type
_entity_poly.pdbx_seq_one_letter_code
_entity_poly.pdbx_strand_id
1 'polypeptide(L)'
;MTLETQSISILQQALQRLEEGFRDLPTRDPAADISEDISGLRTVMLEVAEKLQDNYPFHHPLYAGQMLKPPHSIARLAYMLAMWINPNNHALDGGRATSAMEKEAVAEIAAMFGWETHLGHLCGGGTIANMEALWVSGRLHPGRTIAASEQAHYTHHRLSGVLQLPFQSVACDNRGRMDPEALEEILQKGEVGTVVATMGTTAAGAVDPLPEILALREKYGFRLHVDAAYGGYFVLAANLDEEAGRAFDRIGGADSIVVDPHKHGLQPYGCGCVLFKDPSVGKFYKHDSPY
;
A
#
# COMPACT_ATOMS: atom_id res chain seq x y z
N MET A 1 24.80 -6.05 5.74
CA MET A 1 23.61 -6.55 6.47
C MET A 1 24.08 -7.08 7.82
N THR A 2 24.35 -6.21 8.77
CA THR A 2 24.62 -6.58 10.15
C THR A 2 23.30 -6.50 10.91
N LEU A 3 22.70 -7.66 11.21
CA LEU A 3 21.79 -7.75 12.35
C LEU A 3 22.71 -7.50 13.55
N GLU A 4 22.65 -6.29 14.09
CA GLU A 4 23.39 -5.99 15.29
C GLU A 4 22.96 -6.98 16.38
N THR A 5 23.90 -7.52 17.13
CA THR A 5 23.66 -8.44 18.26
C THR A 5 22.57 -7.88 19.20
N GLN A 6 22.52 -6.54 19.33
CA GLN A 6 21.49 -5.82 20.07
C GLN A 6 20.06 -6.04 19.52
N SER A 7 19.86 -6.10 18.22
CA SER A 7 18.54 -6.33 17.62
C SER A 7 17.98 -7.70 17.97
N ILE A 8 18.82 -8.74 18.00
CA ILE A 8 18.41 -10.09 18.42
C ILE A 8 18.04 -10.10 19.91
N SER A 9 18.84 -9.43 20.76
CA SER A 9 18.55 -9.31 22.18
C SER A 9 17.21 -8.58 22.44
N ILE A 10 16.92 -7.52 21.68
CA ILE A 10 15.64 -6.81 21.79
C ILE A 10 14.47 -7.73 21.39
N LEU A 11 14.61 -8.52 20.32
CA LEU A 11 13.59 -9.48 19.92
C LEU A 11 13.36 -10.54 20.99
N GLN A 12 14.42 -11.08 21.61
CA GLN A 12 14.29 -12.04 22.72
C GLN A 12 13.55 -11.45 23.93
N GLN A 13 13.87 -10.21 24.31
CA GLN A 13 13.14 -9.51 25.40
C GLN A 13 11.67 -9.28 25.05
N ALA A 14 11.37 -8.92 23.79
CA ALA A 14 10.00 -8.74 23.33
C ALA A 14 9.21 -10.06 23.34
N LEU A 15 9.83 -11.17 22.93
CA LEU A 15 9.22 -12.50 23.02
C LEU A 15 8.92 -12.91 24.45
N GLN A 16 9.85 -12.70 25.38
CA GLN A 16 9.62 -12.96 26.81
C GLN A 16 8.44 -12.14 27.35
N ARG A 17 8.37 -10.86 26.94
CA ARG A 17 7.25 -9.99 27.33
C ARG A 17 5.92 -10.46 26.74
N LEU A 18 5.94 -10.98 25.52
CA LEU A 18 4.76 -11.56 24.87
C LEU A 18 4.27 -12.82 25.61
N GLU A 19 5.18 -13.74 25.95
CA GLU A 19 4.90 -14.95 26.71
C GLU A 19 4.29 -14.65 28.08
N GLU A 20 4.74 -13.59 28.77
CA GLU A 20 4.16 -13.15 30.04
C GLU A 20 2.66 -12.87 29.94
N GLY A 21 2.18 -12.34 28.80
CA GLY A 21 0.77 -12.06 28.55
C GLY A 21 -0.10 -13.31 28.44
N PHE A 22 0.49 -14.46 28.19
CA PHE A 22 -0.19 -15.77 28.05
C PHE A 22 0.06 -16.73 29.22
N ARG A 23 0.73 -16.28 30.29
CA ARG A 23 1.17 -17.11 31.43
C ARG A 23 0.03 -17.81 32.12
N ASP A 24 -1.15 -17.20 32.18
CA ASP A 24 -2.30 -17.73 32.91
C ASP A 24 -3.17 -18.68 32.06
N LEU A 25 -2.77 -18.95 30.84
CA LEU A 25 -3.44 -19.94 30.00
C LEU A 25 -3.12 -21.36 30.50
N PRO A 26 -4.09 -22.31 30.43
CA PRO A 26 -3.83 -23.70 30.75
C PRO A 26 -2.65 -24.26 29.96
N THR A 27 -1.67 -24.82 30.65
CA THR A 27 -0.54 -25.47 29.99
C THR A 27 -0.99 -26.76 29.34
N ARG A 28 -0.62 -26.96 28.08
CA ARG A 28 -0.80 -28.24 27.39
C ARG A 28 0.21 -29.26 27.93
N ASP A 29 -0.18 -30.54 27.95
CA ASP A 29 0.72 -31.62 28.34
C ASP A 29 1.99 -31.60 27.46
N PRO A 30 3.19 -31.50 28.07
CA PRO A 30 4.45 -31.49 27.31
C PRO A 30 4.69 -32.75 26.48
N ALA A 31 4.01 -33.86 26.79
CA ALA A 31 4.11 -35.12 26.04
C ALA A 31 3.65 -35.02 24.57
N ALA A 32 3.02 -33.90 24.19
CA ALA A 32 2.64 -33.62 22.81
C ALA A 32 3.68 -32.75 22.06
N ASP A 33 4.76 -32.31 22.71
CA ASP A 33 5.79 -31.54 22.04
C ASP A 33 6.63 -32.46 21.14
N ILE A 34 6.47 -32.23 19.85
CA ILE A 34 7.42 -32.73 18.85
C ILE A 34 8.74 -32.08 19.18
N SER A 35 9.73 -32.86 19.64
CA SER A 35 11.08 -32.33 19.84
C SER A 35 11.57 -31.78 18.49
N GLU A 36 11.72 -30.47 18.41
CA GLU A 36 12.29 -29.85 17.18
C GLU A 36 13.69 -30.43 16.94
N ASP A 37 13.90 -30.95 15.72
CA ASP A 37 15.24 -31.33 15.27
C ASP A 37 16.06 -30.07 15.02
N ILE A 38 16.68 -29.56 16.08
CA ILE A 38 17.53 -28.35 16.03
C ILE A 38 18.66 -28.49 14.99
N SER A 39 19.17 -29.72 14.79
CA SER A 39 20.22 -29.96 13.78
C SER A 39 19.68 -29.84 12.36
N GLY A 40 18.51 -30.44 12.10
CA GLY A 40 17.81 -30.31 10.83
C GLY A 40 17.40 -28.87 10.54
N LEU A 41 16.84 -28.17 11.53
CA LEU A 41 16.48 -26.75 11.41
C LEU A 41 17.70 -25.90 11.02
N ARG A 42 18.84 -26.09 11.69
CA ARG A 42 20.10 -25.37 11.36
C ARG A 42 20.51 -25.64 9.91
N THR A 43 20.50 -26.89 9.48
CA THR A 43 20.90 -27.27 8.12
C THR A 43 20.04 -26.59 7.08
N VAL A 44 18.72 -26.66 7.22
CA VAL A 44 17.76 -26.03 6.31
C VAL A 44 17.93 -24.51 6.27
N MET A 45 18.11 -23.85 7.43
CA MET A 45 18.29 -22.39 7.48
C MET A 45 19.56 -21.95 6.79
N LEU A 46 20.67 -22.71 6.88
CA LEU A 46 21.90 -22.37 6.18
C LEU A 46 21.77 -22.58 4.67
N GLU A 47 21.12 -23.65 4.23
CA GLU A 47 20.81 -23.86 2.80
C GLU A 47 19.94 -22.74 2.21
N VAL A 48 18.92 -22.29 2.95
CA VAL A 48 18.09 -21.14 2.55
C VAL A 48 18.94 -19.87 2.45
N ALA A 49 19.82 -19.64 3.41
CA ALA A 49 20.70 -18.46 3.39
C ALA A 49 21.66 -18.48 2.19
N GLU A 50 22.18 -19.65 1.81
CA GLU A 50 23.00 -19.82 0.60
C GLU A 50 22.20 -19.50 -0.67
N LYS A 51 21.00 -20.05 -0.81
CA LYS A 51 20.10 -19.78 -1.96
C LYS A 51 19.74 -18.29 -2.06
N LEU A 52 19.51 -17.63 -0.93
CA LEU A 52 19.18 -16.20 -0.91
C LEU A 52 20.33 -15.29 -1.35
N GLN A 53 21.59 -15.78 -1.38
CA GLN A 53 22.75 -15.01 -1.88
C GLN A 53 22.67 -14.71 -3.38
N ASP A 54 21.89 -15.47 -4.14
CA ASP A 54 21.65 -15.22 -5.57
C ASP A 54 20.67 -14.05 -5.84
N ASN A 55 20.12 -13.42 -4.81
CA ASN A 55 19.30 -12.23 -4.96
C ASN A 55 20.15 -10.97 -5.13
N TYR A 56 19.56 -9.97 -5.80
CA TYR A 56 20.17 -8.64 -5.86
C TYR A 56 20.33 -8.03 -4.47
N PRO A 57 21.42 -7.25 -4.23
CA PRO A 57 21.70 -6.67 -2.94
C PRO A 57 20.84 -5.42 -2.68
N PHE A 58 19.56 -5.58 -2.44
CA PHE A 58 18.59 -4.48 -2.19
C PHE A 58 19.03 -3.51 -1.09
N HIS A 59 19.87 -3.99 -0.15
CA HIS A 59 20.40 -3.20 0.96
C HIS A 59 21.64 -2.36 0.61
N HIS A 60 22.22 -2.56 -0.58
CA HIS A 60 23.44 -1.87 -0.96
C HIS A 60 23.14 -0.43 -1.40
N PRO A 61 23.89 0.59 -0.95
CA PRO A 61 23.63 2.00 -1.31
C PRO A 61 23.64 2.29 -2.81
N LEU A 62 24.40 1.51 -3.59
CA LEU A 62 24.51 1.65 -5.05
C LEU A 62 23.45 0.84 -5.81
N TYR A 63 22.56 0.12 -5.12
CA TYR A 63 21.50 -0.63 -5.79
C TYR A 63 20.35 0.31 -6.17
N ALA A 64 20.01 0.36 -7.46
CA ALA A 64 18.96 1.21 -8.02
C ALA A 64 18.00 0.45 -8.95
N GLY A 65 17.90 -0.88 -8.82
CA GLY A 65 17.13 -1.73 -9.73
C GLY A 65 15.63 -1.81 -9.43
N GLN A 66 15.24 -1.74 -8.17
CA GLN A 66 13.86 -1.88 -7.72
C GLN A 66 13.46 -0.69 -6.84
N MET A 67 12.14 -0.41 -6.78
CA MET A 67 11.58 0.63 -5.90
C MET A 67 11.63 0.25 -4.42
N LEU A 68 11.88 -1.02 -4.12
CA LEU A 68 11.95 -1.53 -2.76
C LEU A 68 13.25 -1.08 -2.07
N LYS A 69 13.11 -0.79 -0.78
CA LYS A 69 14.22 -0.50 0.13
C LYS A 69 14.23 -1.55 1.24
N PRO A 70 15.38 -1.77 1.90
CA PRO A 70 15.40 -2.62 3.09
C PRO A 70 14.39 -2.10 4.11
N PRO A 71 13.61 -2.97 4.74
CA PRO A 71 12.70 -2.56 5.81
C PRO A 71 13.47 -1.90 6.96
N HIS A 72 12.86 -0.92 7.61
CA HIS A 72 13.41 -0.33 8.82
C HIS A 72 13.62 -1.41 9.90
N SER A 73 14.64 -1.25 10.74
CA SER A 73 14.97 -2.27 11.75
C SER A 73 13.80 -2.61 12.68
N ILE A 74 13.05 -1.59 13.14
CA ILE A 74 11.87 -1.82 13.98
C ILE A 74 10.77 -2.60 13.24
N ALA A 75 10.55 -2.32 11.94
CA ALA A 75 9.54 -3.01 11.14
C ALA A 75 9.90 -4.50 10.96
N ARG A 76 11.19 -4.81 10.75
CA ARG A 76 11.66 -6.21 10.71
C ARG A 76 11.44 -6.94 12.03
N LEU A 77 11.81 -6.32 13.16
CA LEU A 77 11.65 -6.93 14.48
C LEU A 77 10.19 -7.12 14.84
N ALA A 78 9.35 -6.12 14.58
CA ALA A 78 7.92 -6.21 14.83
C ALA A 78 7.26 -7.31 13.97
N TYR A 79 7.65 -7.44 12.70
CA TYR A 79 7.16 -8.49 11.83
C TYR A 79 7.59 -9.89 12.32
N MET A 80 8.86 -10.04 12.73
CA MET A 80 9.36 -11.30 13.33
C MET A 80 8.60 -11.64 14.60
N LEU A 81 8.36 -10.66 15.49
CA LEU A 81 7.59 -10.87 16.72
C LEU A 81 6.14 -11.31 16.42
N ALA A 82 5.49 -10.68 15.47
CA ALA A 82 4.11 -11.00 15.10
C ALA A 82 3.97 -12.44 14.58
N MET A 83 4.99 -13.00 13.91
CA MET A 83 4.96 -14.36 13.41
C MET A 83 4.86 -15.44 14.52
N TRP A 84 5.26 -15.14 15.77
CA TRP A 84 5.08 -16.06 16.89
C TRP A 84 3.62 -16.28 17.27
N ILE A 85 2.76 -15.27 17.07
CA ILE A 85 1.32 -15.38 17.33
C ILE A 85 0.58 -15.72 16.03
N ASN A 86 1.11 -15.25 14.89
CA ASN A 86 0.51 -15.35 13.56
C ASN A 86 -0.96 -14.88 13.53
N PRO A 87 -1.26 -13.65 14.02
CA PRO A 87 -2.61 -13.13 14.07
C PRO A 87 -3.15 -12.83 12.67
N ASN A 88 -4.47 -12.82 12.52
CA ASN A 88 -5.11 -12.31 11.33
C ASN A 88 -6.19 -11.27 11.71
N ASN A 89 -6.40 -10.30 10.80
CA ASN A 89 -7.37 -9.22 10.98
C ASN A 89 -8.66 -9.47 10.18
N HIS A 90 -8.97 -10.74 9.85
CA HIS A 90 -10.19 -11.10 9.12
C HIS A 90 -11.46 -10.65 9.88
N ALA A 91 -11.43 -10.78 11.20
CA ALA A 91 -12.46 -10.27 12.11
C ALA A 91 -11.81 -9.75 13.39
N LEU A 92 -12.49 -8.86 14.11
CA LEU A 92 -11.99 -8.31 15.39
C LEU A 92 -11.64 -9.39 16.41
N ASP A 93 -12.36 -10.50 16.41
CA ASP A 93 -12.12 -11.63 17.31
C ASP A 93 -10.83 -12.39 16.98
N GLY A 94 -10.39 -12.37 15.70
CA GLY A 94 -9.16 -13.01 15.26
C GLY A 94 -7.88 -12.24 15.59
N GLY A 95 -7.96 -10.93 15.76
CA GLY A 95 -6.79 -10.09 16.00
C GLY A 95 -7.13 -8.75 16.64
N ARG A 96 -7.69 -8.75 17.87
CA ARG A 96 -8.11 -7.51 18.52
C ARG A 96 -7.01 -6.46 18.62
N ALA A 97 -5.81 -6.84 19.06
CA ALA A 97 -4.67 -5.93 19.19
C ALA A 97 -4.16 -5.50 17.81
N THR A 98 -3.97 -6.43 16.88
CA THR A 98 -3.45 -6.13 15.55
C THR A 98 -4.43 -5.35 14.68
N SER A 99 -5.73 -5.57 14.82
CA SER A 99 -6.75 -4.73 14.17
C SER A 99 -6.78 -3.31 14.73
N ALA A 100 -6.52 -3.11 16.03
CA ALA A 100 -6.36 -1.78 16.61
C ALA A 100 -5.11 -1.08 16.04
N MET A 101 -3.96 -1.76 16.01
CA MET A 101 -2.71 -1.25 15.43
C MET A 101 -2.87 -0.91 13.94
N GLU A 102 -3.61 -1.72 13.18
CA GLU A 102 -3.90 -1.43 11.76
C GLU A 102 -4.70 -0.13 11.62
N LYS A 103 -5.74 0.07 12.43
CA LYS A 103 -6.52 1.31 12.43
C LYS A 103 -5.68 2.53 12.79
N GLU A 104 -4.78 2.42 13.76
CA GLU A 104 -3.83 3.47 14.12
C GLU A 104 -2.91 3.80 12.94
N ALA A 105 -2.26 2.80 12.34
CA ALA A 105 -1.36 2.99 11.19
C ALA A 105 -2.09 3.60 9.99
N VAL A 106 -3.30 3.13 9.68
CA VAL A 106 -4.11 3.66 8.58
C VAL A 106 -4.52 5.11 8.85
N ALA A 107 -4.85 5.46 10.10
CA ALA A 107 -5.17 6.83 10.47
C ALA A 107 -3.97 7.78 10.33
N GLU A 108 -2.77 7.33 10.73
CA GLU A 108 -1.54 8.10 10.52
C GLU A 108 -1.22 8.29 9.03
N ILE A 109 -1.41 7.25 8.20
CA ILE A 109 -1.25 7.35 6.74
C ILE A 109 -2.27 8.33 6.14
N ALA A 110 -3.54 8.28 6.57
CA ALA A 110 -4.57 9.20 6.11
C ALA A 110 -4.27 10.65 6.52
N ALA A 111 -3.74 10.85 7.73
CA ALA A 111 -3.32 12.17 8.21
C ALA A 111 -2.19 12.80 7.38
N MET A 112 -1.29 11.99 6.78
CA MET A 112 -0.28 12.48 5.84
C MET A 112 -0.90 13.23 4.66
N PHE A 113 -2.12 12.86 4.26
CA PHE A 113 -2.89 13.47 3.16
C PHE A 113 -3.94 14.47 3.63
N GLY A 114 -3.93 14.83 4.92
CA GLY A 114 -4.87 15.79 5.52
C GLY A 114 -6.28 15.23 5.73
N TRP A 115 -6.45 13.92 5.81
CA TRP A 115 -7.75 13.29 6.02
C TRP A 115 -7.98 12.87 7.48
N GLU A 116 -8.78 13.63 8.19
CA GLU A 116 -9.25 13.28 9.55
C GLU A 116 -10.35 12.21 9.50
N THR A 117 -11.23 12.30 8.51
CA THR A 117 -12.27 11.30 8.25
C THR A 117 -11.90 10.47 7.03
N HIS A 118 -11.90 9.15 7.18
CA HIS A 118 -11.50 8.22 6.13
C HIS A 118 -12.06 6.82 6.38
N LEU A 119 -12.05 5.99 5.35
CA LEU A 119 -12.07 4.54 5.43
C LEU A 119 -10.78 4.04 4.79
N GLY A 120 -10.17 3.02 5.36
CA GLY A 120 -8.98 2.43 4.78
C GLY A 120 -8.56 1.17 5.50
N HIS A 121 -7.68 0.41 4.85
CA HIS A 121 -7.06 -0.79 5.41
C HIS A 121 -5.74 -1.11 4.71
N LEU A 122 -4.95 -1.97 5.35
CA LEU A 122 -3.74 -2.53 4.77
C LEU A 122 -4.09 -3.73 3.89
N CYS A 123 -3.28 -3.94 2.84
CA CYS A 123 -3.46 -5.05 1.91
C CYS A 123 -2.10 -5.55 1.38
N GLY A 124 -2.10 -6.51 0.47
CA GLY A 124 -0.90 -7.16 -0.04
C GLY A 124 0.00 -6.31 -0.96
N GLY A 125 -0.33 -5.05 -1.20
CA GLY A 125 0.44 -4.12 -2.03
C GLY A 125 -0.41 -3.33 -3.01
N GLY A 126 0.20 -2.38 -3.71
CA GLY A 126 -0.45 -1.40 -4.59
C GLY A 126 -1.37 -2.01 -5.65
N THR A 127 -1.05 -3.20 -6.17
CA THR A 127 -1.93 -3.88 -7.13
C THR A 127 -3.29 -4.20 -6.53
N ILE A 128 -3.33 -4.77 -5.33
CA ILE A 128 -4.59 -5.08 -4.63
C ILE A 128 -5.29 -3.79 -4.20
N ALA A 129 -4.54 -2.86 -3.62
CA ALA A 129 -5.08 -1.55 -3.22
C ALA A 129 -5.74 -0.80 -4.39
N ASN A 130 -5.09 -0.75 -5.56
CA ASN A 130 -5.65 -0.15 -6.77
C ASN A 130 -6.87 -0.94 -7.28
N MET A 131 -6.84 -2.28 -7.21
CA MET A 131 -8.00 -3.10 -7.59
C MET A 131 -9.24 -2.73 -6.78
N GLU A 132 -9.10 -2.60 -5.48
CA GLU A 132 -10.20 -2.22 -4.59
C GLU A 132 -10.71 -0.81 -4.86
N ALA A 133 -9.81 0.15 -5.08
CA ALA A 133 -10.18 1.52 -5.44
C ALA A 133 -10.96 1.58 -6.76
N LEU A 134 -10.53 0.83 -7.78
CA LEU A 134 -11.21 0.75 -9.07
C LEU A 134 -12.53 -0.03 -8.96
N TRP A 135 -12.59 -1.09 -8.15
CA TRP A 135 -13.82 -1.80 -7.87
C TRP A 135 -14.87 -0.89 -7.23
N VAL A 136 -14.51 -0.13 -6.20
CA VAL A 136 -15.39 0.87 -5.58
C VAL A 136 -15.83 1.91 -6.60
N SER A 137 -14.92 2.38 -7.46
CA SER A 137 -15.24 3.33 -8.54
C SER A 137 -16.28 2.77 -9.51
N GLY A 138 -16.11 1.51 -9.94
CA GLY A 138 -17.08 0.83 -10.81
C GLY A 138 -18.43 0.59 -10.15
N ARG A 139 -18.46 0.39 -8.83
CA ARG A 139 -19.72 0.26 -8.05
C ARG A 139 -20.46 1.59 -7.91
N LEU A 140 -19.73 2.70 -7.80
CA LEU A 140 -20.29 4.05 -7.72
C LEU A 140 -20.74 4.58 -9.08
N HIS A 141 -20.02 4.23 -10.14
CA HIS A 141 -20.26 4.69 -11.50
C HIS A 141 -20.33 3.51 -12.49
N PRO A 142 -21.40 2.68 -12.43
CA PRO A 142 -21.53 1.50 -13.29
C PRO A 142 -21.42 1.82 -14.77
N GLY A 143 -20.60 1.06 -15.50
CA GLY A 143 -20.42 1.21 -16.95
C GLY A 143 -19.60 2.42 -17.39
N ARG A 144 -19.11 3.25 -16.45
CA ARG A 144 -18.28 4.41 -16.78
C ARG A 144 -16.81 4.03 -16.93
N THR A 145 -16.12 4.77 -17.76
CA THR A 145 -14.71 4.55 -18.13
C THR A 145 -13.77 4.97 -17.00
N ILE A 146 -12.73 4.17 -16.78
CA ILE A 146 -11.53 4.53 -16.02
C ILE A 146 -10.54 5.16 -16.99
N ALA A 147 -10.10 6.39 -16.73
CA ALA A 147 -9.07 7.07 -17.51
C ALA A 147 -7.77 7.16 -16.69
N ALA A 148 -6.65 6.80 -17.28
CA ALA A 148 -5.33 6.90 -16.67
C ALA A 148 -4.28 7.26 -17.71
N SER A 149 -3.19 7.92 -17.28
CA SER A 149 -2.06 8.22 -18.14
C SER A 149 -1.47 6.95 -18.78
N GLU A 150 -0.96 7.05 -19.99
CA GLU A 150 -0.21 5.95 -20.62
C GLU A 150 1.09 5.60 -19.89
N GLN A 151 1.59 6.48 -19.01
CA GLN A 151 2.70 6.21 -18.11
C GLN A 151 2.25 5.72 -16.73
N ALA A 152 0.94 5.63 -16.46
CA ALA A 152 0.42 5.01 -15.25
C ALA A 152 0.86 3.54 -15.17
N HIS A 153 0.95 3.00 -13.97
CA HIS A 153 1.34 1.62 -13.79
C HIS A 153 0.40 0.69 -14.57
N TYR A 154 0.94 -0.30 -15.28
CA TYR A 154 0.20 -1.22 -16.15
C TYR A 154 -0.98 -1.92 -15.46
N THR A 155 -0.97 -1.97 -14.13
CA THR A 155 -2.05 -2.57 -13.34
C THR A 155 -3.39 -1.91 -13.59
N HIS A 156 -3.47 -0.61 -13.86
CA HIS A 156 -4.74 0.07 -14.07
C HIS A 156 -5.50 -0.48 -15.27
N HIS A 157 -4.84 -0.63 -16.42
CA HIS A 157 -5.43 -1.26 -17.59
C HIS A 157 -5.79 -2.74 -17.33
N ARG A 158 -4.87 -3.50 -16.73
CA ARG A 158 -5.07 -4.92 -16.43
C ARG A 158 -6.24 -5.14 -15.45
N LEU A 159 -6.30 -4.36 -14.37
CA LEU A 159 -7.35 -4.46 -13.36
C LEU A 159 -8.71 -4.02 -13.89
N SER A 160 -8.75 -2.98 -14.74
CA SER A 160 -9.98 -2.59 -15.43
C SER A 160 -10.56 -3.76 -16.23
N GLY A 161 -9.70 -4.52 -16.94
CA GLY A 161 -10.12 -5.74 -17.63
C GLY A 161 -10.63 -6.82 -16.68
N VAL A 162 -9.95 -7.08 -15.57
CA VAL A 162 -10.38 -8.05 -14.54
C VAL A 162 -11.74 -7.67 -13.94
N LEU A 163 -11.94 -6.38 -13.69
CA LEU A 163 -13.17 -5.82 -13.12
C LEU A 163 -14.27 -5.58 -14.16
N GLN A 164 -14.01 -5.84 -15.44
CA GLN A 164 -14.92 -5.57 -16.57
C GLN A 164 -15.34 -4.09 -16.66
N LEU A 165 -14.40 -3.19 -16.33
CA LEU A 165 -14.58 -1.74 -16.45
C LEU A 165 -13.97 -1.25 -17.76
N PRO A 166 -14.64 -0.37 -18.52
CA PRO A 166 -14.05 0.28 -19.67
C PRO A 166 -12.80 1.09 -19.25
N PHE A 167 -11.76 1.06 -20.10
CA PHE A 167 -10.51 1.77 -19.83
C PHE A 167 -10.12 2.64 -21.02
N GLN A 168 -9.65 3.86 -20.73
CA GLN A 168 -9.13 4.80 -21.72
C GLN A 168 -7.75 5.31 -21.28
N SER A 169 -6.75 5.14 -22.14
CA SER A 169 -5.44 5.75 -21.95
C SER A 169 -5.48 7.23 -22.31
N VAL A 170 -4.80 8.05 -21.51
CA VAL A 170 -4.61 9.50 -21.71
C VAL A 170 -3.17 9.73 -22.12
N ALA A 171 -2.94 10.52 -23.18
CA ALA A 171 -1.59 10.87 -23.61
C ALA A 171 -0.80 11.62 -22.51
N CYS A 172 0.52 11.52 -22.61
CA CYS A 172 1.46 12.21 -21.73
C CYS A 172 2.15 13.37 -22.43
N ASP A 173 2.59 14.33 -21.63
CA ASP A 173 3.54 15.35 -22.07
C ASP A 173 4.97 14.76 -22.27
N ASN A 174 5.89 15.59 -22.71
CA ASN A 174 7.28 15.20 -22.92
C ASN A 174 8.07 14.86 -21.64
N ARG A 175 7.48 15.06 -20.46
CA ARG A 175 8.02 14.70 -19.15
C ARG A 175 7.38 13.41 -18.59
N GLY A 176 6.47 12.80 -19.34
CA GLY A 176 5.77 11.57 -18.95
C GLY A 176 4.65 11.79 -17.92
N ARG A 177 4.11 13.01 -17.81
CA ARG A 177 2.97 13.35 -16.96
C ARG A 177 1.70 13.32 -17.79
N MET A 178 0.56 13.01 -17.19
CA MET A 178 -0.74 13.12 -17.86
C MET A 178 -0.89 14.50 -18.49
N ASP A 179 -1.24 14.55 -19.77
CA ASP A 179 -1.53 15.80 -20.46
C ASP A 179 -2.97 16.24 -20.13
N PRO A 180 -3.16 17.41 -19.48
CA PRO A 180 -4.50 17.91 -19.14
C PRO A 180 -5.36 18.23 -20.34
N GLU A 181 -4.79 18.64 -21.49
CA GLU A 181 -5.54 18.93 -22.72
C GLU A 181 -6.07 17.62 -23.31
N ALA A 182 -5.22 16.59 -23.40
CA ALA A 182 -5.62 15.26 -23.84
C ALA A 182 -6.67 14.63 -22.89
N LEU A 183 -6.55 14.86 -21.58
CA LEU A 183 -7.56 14.43 -20.64
C LEU A 183 -8.89 15.15 -20.89
N GLU A 184 -8.86 16.46 -21.11
CA GLU A 184 -10.07 17.24 -21.36
C GLU A 184 -10.83 16.80 -22.61
N GLU A 185 -10.10 16.48 -23.70
CA GLU A 185 -10.71 15.93 -24.93
C GLU A 185 -11.48 14.62 -24.68
N ILE A 186 -10.96 13.77 -23.79
CA ILE A 186 -11.62 12.51 -23.42
C ILE A 186 -12.85 12.80 -22.54
N LEU A 187 -12.72 13.72 -21.59
CA LEU A 187 -13.79 14.10 -20.67
C LEU A 187 -15.01 14.71 -21.37
N GLN A 188 -14.77 15.45 -22.46
CA GLN A 188 -15.85 16.05 -23.28
C GLN A 188 -16.82 15.01 -23.86
N LYS A 189 -16.38 13.75 -24.05
CA LYS A 189 -17.23 12.66 -24.52
C LYS A 189 -18.27 12.23 -23.47
N GLY A 190 -18.10 12.64 -22.22
CA GLY A 190 -19.03 12.38 -21.13
C GLY A 190 -19.05 10.93 -20.62
N GLU A 191 -18.09 10.09 -20.97
CA GLU A 191 -18.07 8.66 -20.63
C GLU A 191 -17.21 8.32 -19.40
N VAL A 192 -16.29 9.19 -19.00
CA VAL A 192 -15.36 8.96 -17.90
C VAL A 192 -16.07 9.08 -16.56
N GLY A 193 -15.95 8.05 -15.73
CA GLY A 193 -16.42 8.05 -14.34
C GLY A 193 -15.31 8.28 -13.32
N THR A 194 -14.09 7.85 -13.65
CA THR A 194 -12.96 7.97 -12.74
C THR A 194 -11.69 8.30 -13.52
N VAL A 195 -10.92 9.26 -13.02
CA VAL A 195 -9.55 9.55 -13.48
C VAL A 195 -8.58 9.04 -12.43
N VAL A 196 -7.54 8.36 -12.88
CA VAL A 196 -6.40 7.93 -12.05
C VAL A 196 -5.24 8.86 -12.29
N ALA A 197 -4.87 9.65 -11.28
CA ALA A 197 -3.65 10.44 -11.30
C ALA A 197 -2.52 9.69 -10.59
N THR A 198 -1.33 9.68 -11.19
CA THR A 198 -0.15 8.96 -10.65
C THR A 198 0.82 9.94 -10.00
N MET A 199 1.12 9.73 -8.73
CA MET A 199 2.07 10.53 -7.97
C MET A 199 3.43 9.80 -7.90
N GLY A 200 4.15 9.82 -9.02
CA GLY A 200 5.42 9.13 -9.21
C GLY A 200 5.29 7.88 -10.09
N THR A 201 5.43 8.05 -11.40
CA THR A 201 5.38 6.94 -12.37
C THR A 201 6.56 6.00 -12.19
N THR A 202 6.38 4.71 -12.51
CA THR A 202 7.39 3.66 -12.31
C THR A 202 8.67 3.92 -13.10
N ALA A 203 8.56 4.37 -14.35
CA ALA A 203 9.72 4.52 -15.23
C ALA A 203 10.48 5.84 -15.01
N ALA A 204 9.76 6.93 -14.81
CA ALA A 204 10.34 8.28 -14.81
C ALA A 204 10.21 9.02 -13.48
N GLY A 205 9.43 8.49 -12.52
CA GLY A 205 9.08 9.21 -11.30
C GLY A 205 8.22 10.46 -11.56
N ALA A 206 7.61 10.56 -12.75
CA ALA A 206 6.81 11.72 -13.12
C ALA A 206 5.57 11.85 -12.22
N VAL A 207 5.22 13.08 -11.90
CA VAL A 207 4.08 13.42 -11.04
C VAL A 207 3.03 14.11 -11.89
N ASP A 208 1.84 13.49 -11.96
CA ASP A 208 0.74 14.05 -12.74
C ASP A 208 0.30 15.43 -12.20
N PRO A 209 -0.15 16.35 -13.07
CA PRO A 209 -0.49 17.74 -12.72
C PRO A 209 -1.82 17.80 -11.96
N LEU A 210 -1.79 17.42 -10.70
CA LEU A 210 -2.97 17.24 -9.86
C LEU A 210 -3.83 18.52 -9.71
N PRO A 211 -3.26 19.75 -9.60
CA PRO A 211 -4.07 20.98 -9.59
C PRO A 211 -4.94 21.14 -10.84
N GLU A 212 -4.37 20.88 -12.02
CA GLU A 212 -5.04 20.96 -13.31
C GLU A 212 -6.12 19.87 -13.46
N ILE A 213 -5.81 18.64 -13.02
CA ILE A 213 -6.78 17.52 -12.98
C ILE A 213 -7.96 17.86 -12.05
N LEU A 214 -7.71 18.46 -10.90
CA LEU A 214 -8.77 18.89 -9.98
C LEU A 214 -9.64 20.00 -10.58
N ALA A 215 -9.06 20.95 -11.34
CA ALA A 215 -9.85 21.95 -12.06
C ALA A 215 -10.76 21.31 -13.11
N LEU A 216 -10.28 20.32 -13.86
CA LEU A 216 -11.10 19.55 -14.78
C LEU A 216 -12.21 18.75 -14.04
N ARG A 217 -11.89 18.23 -12.85
CA ARG A 217 -12.90 17.55 -12.02
C ARG A 217 -14.07 18.46 -11.63
N GLU A 218 -13.80 19.69 -11.27
CA GLU A 218 -14.85 20.67 -10.97
C GLU A 218 -15.76 20.93 -12.19
N LYS A 219 -15.19 20.88 -13.39
CA LYS A 219 -15.91 21.11 -14.64
C LYS A 219 -16.72 19.89 -15.11
N TYR A 220 -16.17 18.68 -14.99
CA TYR A 220 -16.71 17.46 -15.61
C TYR A 220 -17.29 16.45 -14.62
N GLY A 221 -17.02 16.58 -13.31
CA GLY A 221 -17.71 15.82 -12.26
C GLY A 221 -17.27 14.35 -12.15
N PHE A 222 -16.04 13.99 -12.51
CA PHE A 222 -15.52 12.63 -12.36
C PHE A 222 -14.97 12.36 -10.94
N ARG A 223 -14.85 11.10 -10.59
CA ARG A 223 -14.16 10.65 -9.38
C ARG A 223 -12.64 10.66 -9.60
N LEU A 224 -11.89 11.14 -8.62
CA LEU A 224 -10.44 11.17 -8.67
C LEU A 224 -9.84 10.09 -7.76
N HIS A 225 -9.14 9.15 -8.37
CA HIS A 225 -8.28 8.18 -7.68
C HIS A 225 -6.83 8.60 -7.84
N VAL A 226 -6.06 8.61 -6.75
CA VAL A 226 -4.64 8.90 -6.77
C VAL A 226 -3.85 7.62 -6.50
N ASP A 227 -3.11 7.16 -7.51
CA ASP A 227 -2.09 6.13 -7.34
C ASP A 227 -0.80 6.77 -6.86
N ALA A 228 -0.62 6.77 -5.55
CA ALA A 228 0.57 7.23 -4.85
C ALA A 228 1.39 6.05 -4.29
N ALA A 229 1.25 4.85 -4.88
CA ALA A 229 1.95 3.65 -4.42
C ALA A 229 3.46 3.87 -4.28
N TYR A 230 4.06 4.61 -5.22
CA TYR A 230 5.48 4.99 -5.12
C TYR A 230 5.66 6.31 -4.37
N GLY A 231 4.98 7.38 -4.79
CA GLY A 231 5.27 8.74 -4.36
C GLY A 231 4.59 9.18 -3.07
N GLY A 232 3.66 8.40 -2.49
CA GLY A 232 2.82 8.88 -1.40
C GLY A 232 3.57 9.44 -0.19
N TYR A 233 4.69 8.84 0.17
CA TYR A 233 5.51 9.32 1.28
C TYR A 233 6.31 10.60 0.97
N PHE A 234 6.40 11.02 -0.30
CA PHE A 234 7.04 12.30 -0.64
C PHE A 234 6.23 13.51 -0.20
N VAL A 235 4.98 13.35 0.16
CA VAL A 235 4.21 14.42 0.84
C VAL A 235 4.92 14.93 2.10
N LEU A 236 5.78 14.10 2.72
CA LEU A 236 6.58 14.46 3.89
C LEU A 236 7.95 15.08 3.54
N ALA A 237 8.29 15.17 2.24
CA ALA A 237 9.59 15.69 1.81
C ALA A 237 9.60 17.22 1.80
N ALA A 238 10.67 17.82 2.35
CA ALA A 238 10.82 19.26 2.42
C ALA A 238 11.55 19.86 1.19
N ASN A 239 11.99 19.02 0.24
CA ASN A 239 12.88 19.40 -0.86
C ASN A 239 12.32 19.02 -2.25
N LEU A 240 11.01 18.97 -2.39
CA LEU A 240 10.36 18.81 -3.70
C LEU A 240 10.61 20.06 -4.55
N ASP A 241 10.69 19.86 -5.88
CA ASP A 241 10.60 21.01 -6.77
C ASP A 241 9.21 21.66 -6.68
N GLU A 242 9.11 22.90 -7.15
CA GLU A 242 7.89 23.71 -7.02
C GLU A 242 6.66 23.03 -7.65
N GLU A 243 6.84 22.38 -8.80
CA GLU A 243 5.75 21.75 -9.53
C GLU A 243 5.26 20.49 -8.84
N ALA A 244 6.17 19.61 -8.44
CA ALA A 244 5.84 18.43 -7.64
C ALA A 244 5.22 18.83 -6.29
N GLY A 245 5.77 19.83 -5.61
CA GLY A 245 5.24 20.36 -4.36
C GLY A 245 3.79 20.79 -4.50
N ARG A 246 3.44 21.58 -5.53
CA ARG A 246 2.05 21.99 -5.80
C ARG A 246 1.11 20.80 -6.02
N ALA A 247 1.58 19.73 -6.67
CA ALA A 247 0.77 18.53 -6.88
C ALA A 247 0.56 17.77 -5.56
N PHE A 248 1.63 17.58 -4.77
CA PHE A 248 1.52 16.90 -3.47
C PHE A 248 0.66 17.68 -2.46
N ASP A 249 0.68 19.02 -2.46
CA ASP A 249 -0.19 19.86 -1.62
C ASP A 249 -1.69 19.66 -1.93
N ARG A 250 -2.02 19.13 -3.10
CA ARG A 250 -3.41 18.92 -3.53
C ARG A 250 -3.87 17.47 -3.45
N ILE A 251 -3.02 16.56 -3.00
CA ILE A 251 -3.33 15.11 -2.97
C ILE A 251 -4.56 14.79 -2.10
N GLY A 252 -4.79 15.53 -1.02
CA GLY A 252 -5.96 15.41 -0.17
C GLY A 252 -7.29 15.77 -0.86
N GLY A 253 -7.23 16.33 -2.08
CA GLY A 253 -8.41 16.56 -2.95
C GLY A 253 -8.96 15.30 -3.61
N ALA A 254 -8.27 14.16 -3.53
CA ALA A 254 -8.71 12.89 -4.11
C ALA A 254 -9.93 12.28 -3.39
N ASP A 255 -10.61 11.35 -4.05
CA ASP A 255 -11.67 10.53 -3.46
C ASP A 255 -11.14 9.20 -2.90
N SER A 256 -10.03 8.71 -3.45
CA SER A 256 -9.30 7.56 -2.96
C SER A 256 -7.81 7.70 -3.25
N ILE A 257 -6.98 7.17 -2.35
CA ILE A 257 -5.51 7.19 -2.46
C ILE A 257 -5.00 5.79 -2.19
N VAL A 258 -4.00 5.38 -2.96
CA VAL A 258 -3.23 4.17 -2.71
C VAL A 258 -1.80 4.56 -2.40
N VAL A 259 -1.22 3.95 -1.36
CA VAL A 259 0.18 4.10 -1.00
C VAL A 259 0.77 2.73 -0.63
N ASP A 260 2.05 2.51 -0.94
CA ASP A 260 2.74 1.27 -0.60
C ASP A 260 3.74 1.48 0.55
N PRO A 261 3.35 1.16 1.80
CA PRO A 261 4.28 1.19 2.92
C PRO A 261 5.53 0.33 2.69
N HIS A 262 5.45 -0.75 1.91
CA HIS A 262 6.60 -1.58 1.58
C HIS A 262 7.60 -0.93 0.60
N LYS A 263 7.28 0.24 0.03
CA LYS A 263 8.22 1.05 -0.78
C LYS A 263 8.91 2.09 0.12
N HIS A 264 8.46 3.33 0.10
CA HIS A 264 9.10 4.41 0.88
C HIS A 264 8.67 4.45 2.37
N GLY A 265 7.64 3.70 2.77
CA GLY A 265 7.30 3.51 4.18
C GLY A 265 8.19 2.49 4.91
N LEU A 266 9.18 1.90 4.22
CA LEU A 266 10.21 1.01 4.77
C LEU A 266 9.64 -0.18 5.55
N GLN A 267 8.47 -0.68 5.12
CA GLN A 267 7.88 -1.90 5.66
C GLN A 267 8.36 -3.14 4.90
N PRO A 268 8.27 -4.35 5.48
CA PRO A 268 8.47 -5.60 4.75
C PRO A 268 7.56 -5.68 3.52
N TYR A 269 8.05 -6.36 2.47
CA TYR A 269 7.29 -6.53 1.23
C TYR A 269 5.94 -7.20 1.48
N GLY A 270 4.92 -6.76 0.72
CA GLY A 270 3.56 -7.26 0.88
C GLY A 270 2.67 -6.33 1.72
N CYS A 271 3.02 -5.05 1.82
CA CYS A 271 2.25 -4.04 2.55
C CYS A 271 1.86 -2.88 1.61
N GLY A 272 0.60 -2.82 1.24
CA GLY A 272 -0.07 -1.71 0.57
C GLY A 272 -1.15 -1.13 1.50
N CYS A 273 -1.64 0.05 1.16
CA CYS A 273 -2.75 0.70 1.85
C CYS A 273 -3.68 1.34 0.84
N VAL A 274 -4.97 1.11 0.99
CA VAL A 274 -6.03 1.83 0.26
C VAL A 274 -6.80 2.73 1.22
N LEU A 275 -7.03 3.96 0.80
CA LEU A 275 -7.76 4.97 1.54
C LEU A 275 -8.91 5.52 0.70
N PHE A 276 -10.05 5.76 1.33
CA PHE A 276 -11.22 6.42 0.78
C PHE A 276 -11.59 7.61 1.66
N LYS A 277 -11.81 8.76 1.04
CA LYS A 277 -12.18 10.00 1.74
C LYS A 277 -13.57 9.90 2.35
N ASP A 278 -14.51 9.27 1.63
CA ASP A 278 -15.87 9.04 2.10
C ASP A 278 -16.02 7.63 2.71
N PRO A 279 -16.20 7.51 4.04
CA PRO A 279 -16.37 6.21 4.68
C PRO A 279 -17.62 5.46 4.27
N SER A 280 -18.60 6.12 3.64
CA SER A 280 -19.85 5.47 3.22
C SER A 280 -19.64 4.39 2.15
N VAL A 281 -18.48 4.38 1.46
CA VAL A 281 -18.11 3.31 0.52
C VAL A 281 -17.94 1.96 1.23
N GLY A 282 -17.78 1.95 2.56
CA GLY A 282 -17.75 0.74 3.39
C GLY A 282 -18.97 -0.15 3.19
N LYS A 283 -20.09 0.40 2.71
CA LYS A 283 -21.29 -0.40 2.35
C LYS A 283 -20.99 -1.49 1.32
N PHE A 284 -19.99 -1.30 0.45
CA PHE A 284 -19.63 -2.29 -0.56
C PHE A 284 -18.80 -3.45 0.02
N TYR A 285 -18.19 -3.28 1.18
CA TYR A 285 -17.40 -4.29 1.88
C TYR A 285 -18.23 -5.11 2.88
N LYS A 286 -19.44 -4.62 3.21
CA LYS A 286 -20.32 -5.34 4.14
C LYS A 286 -20.80 -6.65 3.52
N HIS A 287 -20.75 -7.70 4.31
CA HIS A 287 -21.38 -8.97 4.03
C HIS A 287 -22.01 -9.49 5.33
N ASP A 288 -23.10 -10.23 5.18
CA ASP A 288 -23.73 -10.93 6.29
C ASP A 288 -23.05 -12.29 6.45
N SER A 289 -22.08 -12.35 7.35
CA SER A 289 -21.43 -13.58 7.75
C SER A 289 -21.87 -13.97 9.14
N PRO A 290 -22.14 -15.26 9.41
CA PRO A 290 -22.51 -15.74 10.73
C PRO A 290 -21.31 -15.83 11.71
N TYR A 291 -20.10 -15.49 11.28
CA TYR A 291 -18.85 -15.51 12.06
C TYR A 291 -18.06 -14.23 11.90
#